data_5d12766d0042efb6398661c61be57cf0
#
_entry.id   5d12766d0042efb6398661c61be57cf0
#
_cell.length_a   1.000
_cell.length_b   1.000
_cell.length_c   1.000
_cell.angle_alpha   90.00
_cell.angle_beta   90.00
_cell.angle_gamma   90.00
#
_symmetry.space_group_name_H-M   'P 1'
#
loop_
_entity.id
_entity.type
_entity.pdbx_description
1 polymer ?
#
loop_
_entity_poly.entity_id
_entity_poly.type
_entity_poly.pdbx_seq_one_letter_code
_entity_poly.pdbx_strand_id
1 'polypeptide(L)'
;MLVIGGGIAGCMAALAAVQAGAQVMLVTRAPGATALYAGGMEIAADLREMRLLAGSQPYHPFVRLGLNDFEVVSLLDEVCYRVQSALARAGLPLAGAWRTTGWFADVHGGVRPAHLVPASVHPGELGGLQGKRVAVVGVSAIGDYDAESTASALQEAGVRAVPVTVAMDLPPGASLTDLFGRQAPHVREIAEAIAYPPGMVRLPENGFELLATAPSPHGWRLQRALDAVLADHGVQVAQGEVGSVLASGRRVETALTGSAELMADHFVLATGRYLSGGLVKERVVREPVCDLGVFHDGRRVDRDWPERLRHLEQLSPHPAFRTGVLTDDRLRPLDWDGVVAYDNLRAAGSLLGGYDYIRGYGFGVPLVTGWLAGRWAATE
;
A
#
# COMPACT_ATOMS: atom_id res chain seq x y z
N MET A 1 -4.81 -18.30 -14.71
CA MET A 1 -5.43 -17.13 -14.06
C MET A 1 -4.69 -15.85 -14.49
N LEU A 2 -5.40 -14.76 -14.67
CA LEU A 2 -4.83 -13.45 -15.00
C LEU A 2 -5.07 -12.44 -13.87
N VAL A 3 -4.00 -11.81 -13.38
CA VAL A 3 -4.05 -10.71 -12.43
C VAL A 3 -3.77 -9.39 -13.14
N ILE A 4 -4.65 -8.41 -13.00
CA ILE A 4 -4.56 -7.10 -13.64
C ILE A 4 -4.19 -6.06 -12.59
N GLY A 5 -2.94 -5.61 -12.59
CA GLY A 5 -2.37 -4.62 -11.67
C GLY A 5 -1.24 -5.17 -10.81
N GLY A 6 -0.07 -4.49 -10.82
CA GLY A 6 1.17 -4.87 -10.14
C GLY A 6 1.41 -4.20 -8.77
N GLY A 7 0.37 -3.62 -8.16
CA GLY A 7 0.43 -3.14 -6.77
C GLY A 7 0.39 -4.30 -5.76
N ILE A 8 0.54 -3.98 -4.47
CA ILE A 8 0.60 -5.00 -3.40
C ILE A 8 -0.59 -5.96 -3.42
N ALA A 9 -1.80 -5.50 -3.73
CA ALA A 9 -2.98 -6.37 -3.83
C ALA A 9 -2.85 -7.40 -4.95
N GLY A 10 -2.40 -6.99 -6.13
CA GLY A 10 -2.18 -7.89 -7.26
C GLY A 10 -1.05 -8.88 -6.99
N CYS A 11 0.05 -8.42 -6.37
CA CYS A 11 1.15 -9.31 -5.96
C CYS A 11 0.69 -10.35 -4.93
N MET A 12 -0.12 -9.96 -3.95
CA MET A 12 -0.70 -10.90 -2.98
C MET A 12 -1.68 -11.88 -3.63
N ALA A 13 -2.48 -11.42 -4.61
CA ALA A 13 -3.38 -12.29 -5.36
C ALA A 13 -2.59 -13.33 -6.18
N ALA A 14 -1.57 -12.89 -6.88
CA ALA A 14 -0.71 -13.79 -7.66
C ALA A 14 -0.01 -14.82 -6.78
N LEU A 15 0.56 -14.39 -5.64
CA LEU A 15 1.21 -15.27 -4.67
C LEU A 15 0.23 -16.31 -4.10
N ALA A 16 -0.95 -15.87 -3.68
CA ALA A 16 -1.98 -16.77 -3.13
C ALA A 16 -2.43 -17.81 -4.14
N ALA A 17 -2.63 -17.40 -5.39
CA ALA A 17 -3.07 -18.30 -6.45
C ALA A 17 -2.00 -19.33 -6.83
N VAL A 18 -0.73 -18.93 -6.94
CA VAL A 18 0.35 -19.90 -7.19
C VAL A 18 0.48 -20.90 -6.04
N GLN A 19 0.35 -20.44 -4.79
CA GLN A 19 0.36 -21.33 -3.63
C GLN A 19 -0.83 -22.28 -3.59
N ALA A 20 -1.95 -21.93 -4.24
CA ALA A 20 -3.09 -22.82 -4.46
C ALA A 20 -2.95 -23.71 -5.71
N GLY A 21 -1.82 -23.66 -6.42
CA GLY A 21 -1.51 -24.53 -7.57
C GLY A 21 -1.89 -23.95 -8.93
N ALA A 22 -2.36 -22.70 -9.01
CA ALA A 22 -2.72 -22.10 -10.29
C ALA A 22 -1.50 -21.60 -11.08
N GLN A 23 -1.58 -21.67 -12.40
CA GLN A 23 -0.67 -20.93 -13.28
C GLN A 23 -1.14 -19.46 -13.36
N VAL A 24 -0.23 -18.53 -13.09
CA VAL A 24 -0.56 -17.11 -12.96
C VAL A 24 0.26 -16.25 -13.90
N MET A 25 -0.44 -15.39 -14.65
CA MET A 25 0.14 -14.23 -15.31
C MET A 25 -0.33 -12.96 -14.60
N LEU A 26 0.58 -12.03 -14.34
CA LEU A 26 0.28 -10.70 -13.82
C LEU A 26 0.61 -9.67 -14.90
N VAL A 27 -0.36 -8.82 -15.24
CA VAL A 27 -0.16 -7.72 -16.20
C VAL A 27 -0.16 -6.40 -15.45
N THR A 28 0.86 -5.58 -15.71
CA THR A 28 0.99 -4.25 -15.08
C THR A 28 1.53 -3.22 -16.06
N ARG A 29 0.97 -2.02 -16.01
CA ARG A 29 1.46 -0.88 -16.80
C ARG A 29 2.71 -0.25 -16.20
N ALA A 30 2.74 -0.17 -14.87
CA ALA A 30 3.81 0.46 -14.09
C ALA A 30 3.72 0.01 -12.63
N PRO A 31 4.72 0.28 -11.81
CA PRO A 31 4.59 0.16 -10.37
C PRO A 31 3.34 0.92 -9.89
N GLY A 32 2.52 0.26 -9.05
CA GLY A 32 1.32 0.89 -8.51
C GLY A 32 1.62 1.91 -7.41
N ALA A 33 0.58 2.38 -6.71
CA ALA A 33 0.73 3.25 -5.53
C ALA A 33 1.65 2.65 -4.44
N THR A 34 1.91 1.36 -4.48
CA THR A 34 2.89 0.65 -3.64
C THR A 34 4.31 1.25 -3.76
N ALA A 35 4.69 1.74 -4.94
CA ALA A 35 5.98 2.41 -5.14
C ALA A 35 6.09 3.77 -4.42
N LEU A 36 4.98 4.32 -3.94
CA LEU A 36 4.92 5.54 -3.13
C LEU A 36 4.91 5.27 -1.62
N TYR A 37 5.07 4.00 -1.21
CA TYR A 37 5.13 3.59 0.18
C TYR A 37 6.20 4.36 0.95
N ALA A 38 5.78 5.02 2.04
CA ALA A 38 6.64 5.92 2.80
C ALA A 38 7.57 5.21 3.81
N GLY A 39 7.40 3.91 4.02
CA GLY A 39 8.14 3.12 4.99
C GLY A 39 7.28 2.60 6.16
N GLY A 40 6.03 3.04 6.28
CA GLY A 40 5.08 2.55 7.29
C GLY A 40 3.84 1.94 6.67
N MET A 41 3.45 0.73 7.09
CA MET A 41 2.20 0.08 6.68
C MET A 41 1.17 0.19 7.80
N GLU A 42 0.08 0.87 7.54
CA GLU A 42 -1.11 0.80 8.37
C GLU A 42 -1.97 -0.38 7.90
N ILE A 43 -2.17 -1.36 8.77
CA ILE A 43 -2.83 -2.63 8.43
C ILE A 43 -4.30 -2.60 8.79
N ALA A 44 -4.62 -2.21 10.01
CA ALA A 44 -5.99 -2.12 10.51
C ALA A 44 -6.09 -1.02 11.57
N ALA A 45 -7.29 -0.49 11.77
CA ALA A 45 -7.59 0.22 12.99
C ALA A 45 -7.46 -0.71 14.21
N ASP A 46 -7.50 -0.17 15.40
CA ASP A 46 -7.46 -1.01 16.59
C ASP A 46 -8.62 -2.04 16.61
N LEU A 47 -8.45 -3.11 17.37
CA LEU A 47 -9.45 -4.19 17.45
C LEU A 47 -10.83 -3.70 17.92
N ARG A 48 -10.90 -2.62 18.68
CA ARG A 48 -12.15 -2.03 19.15
C ARG A 48 -12.88 -1.35 18.01
N GLU A 49 -12.19 -0.56 17.19
CA GLU A 49 -12.76 0.07 16.00
C GLU A 49 -13.19 -0.99 14.99
N MET A 50 -12.41 -2.06 14.79
CA MET A 50 -12.79 -3.16 13.91
C MET A 50 -14.12 -3.80 14.29
N ARG A 51 -14.41 -3.98 15.58
CA ARG A 51 -15.71 -4.49 16.06
C ARG A 51 -16.88 -3.55 15.76
N LEU A 52 -16.61 -2.27 15.57
CA LEU A 52 -17.63 -1.27 15.26
C LEU A 52 -17.83 -1.07 13.75
N LEU A 53 -17.00 -1.68 12.90
CA LEU A 53 -17.04 -1.47 11.44
C LEU A 53 -18.42 -1.78 10.84
N ALA A 54 -19.06 -2.88 11.24
CA ALA A 54 -20.36 -3.26 10.71
C ALA A 54 -21.44 -2.19 10.95
N GLY A 55 -21.41 -1.51 12.09
CA GLY A 55 -22.33 -0.43 12.41
C GLY A 55 -21.96 0.92 11.81
N SER A 56 -20.66 1.23 11.70
CA SER A 56 -20.17 2.55 11.27
C SER A 56 -19.83 2.61 9.78
N GLN A 57 -19.42 1.49 9.18
CA GLN A 57 -18.97 1.39 7.80
C GLN A 57 -19.48 0.09 7.14
N PRO A 58 -20.80 -0.04 6.88
CA PRO A 58 -21.40 -1.30 6.40
C PRO A 58 -20.89 -1.74 5.02
N TYR A 59 -20.28 -0.83 4.28
CA TYR A 59 -19.69 -1.12 2.95
C TYR A 59 -18.18 -1.36 3.00
N HIS A 60 -17.57 -1.36 4.19
CA HIS A 60 -16.14 -1.68 4.35
C HIS A 60 -15.86 -3.09 3.80
N PRO A 61 -14.76 -3.30 3.04
CA PRO A 61 -14.46 -4.61 2.45
C PRO A 61 -14.46 -5.76 3.45
N PHE A 62 -13.95 -5.58 4.67
CA PHE A 62 -13.97 -6.62 5.70
C PHE A 62 -15.40 -6.98 6.16
N VAL A 63 -16.29 -6.00 6.21
CA VAL A 63 -17.73 -6.24 6.51
C VAL A 63 -18.40 -6.97 5.35
N ARG A 64 -18.11 -6.56 4.13
CA ARG A 64 -18.66 -7.16 2.90
C ARG A 64 -18.25 -8.63 2.72
N LEU A 65 -17.08 -9.03 3.22
CA LEU A 65 -16.66 -10.43 3.23
C LEU A 65 -17.57 -11.33 4.09
N GLY A 66 -18.43 -10.77 4.92
CA GLY A 66 -19.32 -11.54 5.82
C GLY A 66 -18.59 -12.30 6.93
N LEU A 67 -17.32 -11.98 7.17
CA LEU A 67 -16.50 -12.61 8.20
C LEU A 67 -16.82 -12.02 9.58
N ASN A 68 -16.83 -12.86 10.59
CA ASN A 68 -16.89 -12.40 11.96
C ASN A 68 -15.52 -11.86 12.44
N ASP A 69 -15.51 -11.18 13.60
CA ASP A 69 -14.30 -10.54 14.15
C ASP A 69 -13.12 -11.52 14.31
N PHE A 70 -13.40 -12.76 14.75
CA PHE A 70 -12.36 -13.77 14.94
C PHE A 70 -11.75 -14.21 13.60
N GLU A 71 -12.58 -14.39 12.59
CA GLU A 71 -12.13 -14.76 11.23
C GLU A 71 -11.30 -13.65 10.60
N VAL A 72 -11.70 -12.38 10.75
CA VAL A 72 -10.93 -11.21 10.27
C VAL A 72 -9.58 -11.14 10.98
N VAL A 73 -9.54 -11.32 12.30
CA VAL A 73 -8.31 -11.31 13.09
C VAL A 73 -7.37 -12.45 12.67
N SER A 74 -7.89 -13.66 12.53
CA SER A 74 -7.11 -14.83 12.09
C SER A 74 -6.54 -14.64 10.68
N LEU A 75 -7.33 -14.04 9.80
CA LEU A 75 -6.92 -13.74 8.43
C LEU A 75 -5.83 -12.66 8.38
N LEU A 76 -5.93 -11.62 9.21
CA LEU A 76 -4.89 -10.61 9.33
C LEU A 76 -3.58 -11.21 9.87
N ASP A 77 -3.65 -12.10 10.87
CA ASP A 77 -2.47 -12.81 11.38
C ASP A 77 -1.81 -13.64 10.26
N GLU A 78 -2.61 -14.41 9.53
CA GLU A 78 -2.11 -15.22 8.40
C GLU A 78 -1.45 -14.34 7.33
N VAL A 79 -2.15 -13.32 6.85
CA VAL A 79 -1.69 -12.50 5.72
C VAL A 79 -0.47 -11.65 6.10
N CYS A 80 -0.44 -11.09 7.31
CA CYS A 80 0.74 -10.36 7.80
C CYS A 80 1.95 -11.26 7.92
N TYR A 81 1.79 -12.46 8.49
CA TYR A 81 2.88 -13.45 8.56
C TYR A 81 3.41 -13.81 7.16
N ARG A 82 2.52 -14.06 6.19
CA ARG A 82 2.92 -14.41 4.84
C ARG A 82 3.67 -13.30 4.12
N VAL A 83 3.18 -12.06 4.21
CA VAL A 83 3.85 -10.92 3.57
C VAL A 83 5.20 -10.64 4.22
N GLN A 84 5.30 -10.66 5.55
CA GLN A 84 6.58 -10.49 6.26
C GLN A 84 7.58 -11.60 5.87
N SER A 85 7.14 -12.85 5.84
CA SER A 85 7.98 -13.99 5.45
C SER A 85 8.44 -13.92 4.00
N ALA A 86 7.56 -13.53 3.07
CA ALA A 86 7.89 -13.42 1.66
C ALA A 86 8.88 -12.26 1.42
N LEU A 87 8.60 -11.09 1.98
CA LEU A 87 9.46 -9.91 1.82
C LEU A 87 10.83 -10.09 2.50
N ALA A 88 10.89 -10.79 3.65
CA ALA A 88 12.16 -11.10 4.30
C ALA A 88 13.07 -11.98 3.42
N ARG A 89 12.50 -13.01 2.75
CA ARG A 89 13.25 -13.83 1.78
C ARG A 89 13.72 -13.02 0.57
N ALA A 90 12.95 -12.02 0.17
CA ALA A 90 13.30 -11.10 -0.92
C ALA A 90 14.24 -9.95 -0.48
N GLY A 91 14.80 -10.01 0.73
CA GLY A 91 15.77 -9.03 1.23
C GLY A 91 15.17 -7.75 1.81
N LEU A 92 13.87 -7.71 2.07
CA LEU A 92 13.17 -6.60 2.74
C LEU A 92 12.46 -7.10 4.01
N PRO A 93 13.19 -7.41 5.10
CA PRO A 93 12.55 -7.80 6.35
C PRO A 93 11.71 -6.64 6.91
N LEU A 94 10.48 -6.94 7.30
CA LEU A 94 9.58 -6.03 8.00
C LEU A 94 9.55 -6.41 9.50
N ALA A 95 9.57 -5.38 10.34
CA ALA A 95 9.40 -5.48 11.79
C ALA A 95 8.08 -4.85 12.24
N GLY A 96 7.67 -5.16 13.47
CA GLY A 96 6.39 -4.73 14.05
C GLY A 96 5.33 -5.82 13.97
N ALA A 97 4.13 -5.50 14.41
CA ALA A 97 2.97 -6.38 14.42
C ALA A 97 1.70 -5.58 14.14
N TRP A 98 0.77 -6.12 13.37
CA TRP A 98 -0.46 -5.40 13.00
C TRP A 98 -1.37 -5.04 14.20
N ARG A 99 -1.15 -5.69 15.35
CA ARG A 99 -1.89 -5.44 16.61
C ARG A 99 -1.33 -4.31 17.44
N THR A 100 -0.16 -3.79 17.07
CA THR A 100 0.54 -2.76 17.84
C THR A 100 0.92 -1.61 16.92
N THR A 101 0.38 -0.45 17.18
CA THR A 101 0.73 0.77 16.43
C THR A 101 2.01 1.36 17.02
N GLY A 102 3.07 1.40 16.22
CA GLY A 102 4.26 2.21 16.49
C GLY A 102 4.10 3.62 15.91
N TRP A 103 4.88 4.57 16.43
CA TRP A 103 4.91 5.95 15.95
C TRP A 103 6.32 6.29 15.48
N PHE A 104 6.44 6.84 14.29
CA PHE A 104 7.72 7.07 13.63
C PHE A 104 7.79 8.48 13.04
N ALA A 105 8.96 9.10 13.15
CA ALA A 105 9.20 10.40 12.51
C ALA A 105 9.48 10.24 11.01
N ASP A 106 9.01 11.20 10.23
CA ASP A 106 9.34 11.33 8.82
C ASP A 106 10.36 12.45 8.56
N VAL A 107 10.85 12.50 7.33
CA VAL A 107 11.87 13.46 6.88
C VAL A 107 11.43 14.93 6.88
N HIS A 108 10.17 15.22 7.13
CA HIS A 108 9.64 16.60 7.21
C HIS A 108 9.18 16.96 8.63
N GLY A 109 9.55 16.17 9.63
CA GLY A 109 9.15 16.41 11.01
C GLY A 109 7.71 15.97 11.33
N GLY A 110 7.05 15.24 10.43
CA GLY A 110 5.78 14.59 10.74
C GLY A 110 5.98 13.35 11.60
N VAL A 111 4.99 13.03 12.45
CA VAL A 111 4.93 11.77 13.19
C VAL A 111 3.77 10.95 12.66
N ARG A 112 4.05 9.71 12.25
CA ARG A 112 3.07 8.85 11.58
C ARG A 112 2.93 7.49 12.27
N PRO A 113 1.70 6.97 12.36
CA PRO A 113 1.47 5.62 12.85
C PRO A 113 1.89 4.57 11.81
N ALA A 114 2.38 3.45 12.27
CA ALA A 114 2.58 2.26 11.44
C ALA A 114 2.54 0.98 12.28
N HIS A 115 2.11 -0.11 11.66
CA HIS A 115 2.09 -1.46 12.24
C HIS A 115 3.31 -2.27 11.80
N LEU A 116 3.63 -2.19 10.50
CA LEU A 116 4.80 -2.84 9.94
C LEU A 116 5.68 -1.80 9.24
N VAL A 117 6.97 -1.87 9.50
CA VAL A 117 7.99 -0.99 8.91
C VAL A 117 9.18 -1.83 8.45
N PRO A 118 10.03 -1.37 7.52
CA PRO A 118 11.32 -2.01 7.27
C PRO A 118 12.11 -2.16 8.57
N ALA A 119 12.86 -3.24 8.71
CA ALA A 119 13.70 -3.48 9.91
C ALA A 119 14.70 -2.35 10.18
N SER A 120 15.12 -1.63 9.12
CA SER A 120 15.99 -0.44 9.23
C SER A 120 15.28 0.80 9.82
N VAL A 121 13.95 0.85 9.77
CA VAL A 121 13.14 1.95 10.33
C VAL A 121 12.74 1.64 11.78
N HIS A 122 12.50 0.37 12.09
CA HIS A 122 11.92 -0.06 13.36
C HIS A 122 12.62 0.46 14.62
N PRO A 123 13.97 0.56 14.69
CA PRO A 123 14.64 1.12 15.87
C PRO A 123 14.32 2.59 16.15
N GLY A 124 13.72 3.29 15.15
CA GLY A 124 13.24 4.67 15.24
C GLY A 124 11.82 4.81 15.82
N GLU A 125 11.25 3.76 16.41
CA GLU A 125 9.95 3.83 17.09
C GLU A 125 10.07 4.76 18.32
N LEU A 126 9.16 5.75 18.40
CA LEU A 126 9.25 6.85 19.36
C LEU A 126 9.22 6.41 20.83
N GLY A 127 8.44 5.39 21.18
CA GLY A 127 8.39 4.84 22.53
C GLY A 127 9.75 4.29 22.97
N GLY A 128 10.45 3.63 22.05
CA GLY A 128 11.80 3.11 22.27
C GLY A 128 12.90 4.18 22.31
N LEU A 129 12.62 5.39 21.81
CA LEU A 129 13.56 6.52 21.80
C LEU A 129 13.36 7.49 22.97
N GLN A 130 12.33 7.33 23.78
CA GLN A 130 12.05 8.21 24.93
C GLN A 130 13.27 8.36 25.84
N GLY A 131 13.65 9.62 26.12
CA GLY A 131 14.77 9.97 26.97
C GLY A 131 16.18 9.70 26.39
N LYS A 132 16.27 9.05 25.21
CA LYS A 132 17.57 8.82 24.54
C LYS A 132 18.07 10.07 23.84
N ARG A 133 19.39 10.18 23.71
CA ARG A 133 20.04 11.17 22.85
C ARG A 133 20.10 10.63 21.43
N VAL A 134 19.44 11.33 20.49
CA VAL A 134 19.34 10.94 19.08
C VAL A 134 20.00 12.01 18.21
N ALA A 135 20.99 11.63 17.40
CA ALA A 135 21.54 12.48 16.36
C ALA A 135 20.69 12.34 15.10
N VAL A 136 20.15 13.44 14.57
CA VAL A 136 19.40 13.48 13.32
C VAL A 136 20.32 13.96 12.22
N VAL A 137 20.64 13.10 11.28
CA VAL A 137 21.62 13.36 10.22
C VAL A 137 20.98 14.18 9.10
N GLY A 138 21.44 15.41 8.93
CA GLY A 138 21.22 16.24 7.76
C GLY A 138 22.38 16.15 6.76
N VAL A 139 22.10 16.34 5.49
CA VAL A 139 23.12 16.40 4.42
C VAL A 139 23.08 17.77 3.78
N SER A 140 24.17 18.52 3.85
CA SER A 140 24.22 19.96 3.48
C SER A 140 23.85 20.25 2.02
N ALA A 141 23.99 19.28 1.11
CA ALA A 141 23.68 19.45 -0.30
C ALA A 141 22.20 19.14 -0.66
N ILE A 142 21.39 18.70 0.30
CA ILE A 142 20.01 18.25 0.07
C ILE A 142 19.03 19.34 0.55
N GLY A 143 18.22 19.86 -0.38
CA GLY A 143 17.28 20.94 -0.07
C GLY A 143 15.85 20.47 0.27
N ASP A 144 15.50 19.23 -0.01
CA ASP A 144 14.17 18.64 0.24
C ASP A 144 14.10 17.82 1.56
N TYR A 145 15.10 17.98 2.43
CA TYR A 145 15.14 17.36 3.76
C TYR A 145 15.72 18.34 4.77
N ASP A 146 15.02 18.50 5.88
CA ASP A 146 15.42 19.36 6.98
C ASP A 146 15.56 18.59 8.29
N ALA A 147 16.80 18.34 8.69
CA ALA A 147 17.12 17.63 9.93
C ALA A 147 16.74 18.43 11.19
N GLU A 148 16.69 19.77 11.12
CA GLU A 148 16.29 20.61 12.24
C GLU A 148 14.79 20.45 12.53
N SER A 149 13.94 20.48 11.49
CA SER A 149 12.50 20.21 11.63
C SER A 149 12.23 18.80 12.18
N THR A 150 12.94 17.79 11.67
CA THR A 150 12.82 16.42 12.17
C THR A 150 13.29 16.29 13.63
N ALA A 151 14.40 16.93 14.00
CA ALA A 151 14.88 16.95 15.38
C ALA A 151 13.88 17.65 16.32
N SER A 152 13.29 18.77 15.88
CA SER A 152 12.26 19.48 16.65
C SER A 152 11.03 18.60 16.92
N ALA A 153 10.53 17.88 15.91
CA ALA A 153 9.41 16.97 16.06
C ALA A 153 9.73 15.82 17.04
N LEU A 154 10.93 15.27 16.99
CA LEU A 154 11.39 14.26 17.95
C LEU A 154 11.49 14.84 19.38
N GLN A 155 11.92 16.10 19.54
CA GLN A 155 11.96 16.79 20.84
C GLN A 155 10.55 16.99 21.42
N GLU A 156 9.59 17.41 20.58
CA GLU A 156 8.17 17.52 20.97
C GLU A 156 7.59 16.17 21.40
N ALA A 157 8.06 15.07 20.82
CA ALA A 157 7.72 13.69 21.20
C ALA A 157 8.49 13.17 22.43
N GLY A 158 9.31 14.01 23.11
CA GLY A 158 10.04 13.64 24.32
C GLY A 158 11.38 12.95 24.10
N VAL A 159 11.95 13.01 22.90
CA VAL A 159 13.29 12.48 22.56
C VAL A 159 14.32 13.61 22.67
N ARG A 160 15.53 13.33 23.16
CA ARG A 160 16.62 14.32 23.20
C ARG A 160 17.36 14.37 21.85
N ALA A 161 16.65 14.84 20.82
CA ALA A 161 17.17 14.89 19.45
C ALA A 161 18.04 16.13 19.21
N VAL A 162 19.11 15.97 18.43
CA VAL A 162 20.00 17.05 17.98
C VAL A 162 20.26 16.91 16.48
N PRO A 163 20.13 17.96 15.67
CA PRO A 163 20.50 17.89 14.26
C PRO A 163 22.02 17.86 14.11
N VAL A 164 22.51 17.06 13.17
CA VAL A 164 23.93 16.94 12.82
C VAL A 164 24.09 17.00 11.32
N THR A 165 24.65 18.09 10.80
CA THR A 165 24.87 18.24 9.37
C THR A 165 26.19 17.60 8.94
N VAL A 166 26.13 16.77 7.91
CA VAL A 166 27.31 16.14 7.28
C VAL A 166 27.44 16.63 5.84
N ALA A 167 28.69 16.72 5.38
CA ALA A 167 28.98 16.96 3.97
C ALA A 167 29.10 15.62 3.24
N MET A 168 28.46 15.52 2.08
CA MET A 168 28.60 14.39 1.14
C MET A 168 28.88 14.94 -0.25
N ASP A 169 29.65 14.19 -1.02
CA ASP A 169 29.89 14.52 -2.43
C ASP A 169 28.64 14.18 -3.26
N LEU A 170 27.83 15.20 -3.48
CA LEU A 170 26.57 15.14 -4.20
C LEU A 170 26.51 16.24 -5.28
N PRO A 171 25.78 16.03 -6.37
CA PRO A 171 25.61 17.06 -7.40
C PRO A 171 24.88 18.29 -6.84
N PRO A 172 25.08 19.47 -7.40
CA PRO A 172 24.31 20.67 -7.06
C PRO A 172 22.81 20.43 -7.27
N GLY A 173 21.98 20.77 -6.28
CA GLY A 173 20.54 20.56 -6.31
C GLY A 173 20.13 19.10 -6.07
N ALA A 174 20.99 18.31 -5.46
CA ALA A 174 20.67 16.94 -5.04
C ALA A 174 19.43 16.90 -4.13
N SER A 175 18.70 15.80 -4.21
CA SER A 175 17.50 15.48 -3.45
C SER A 175 17.69 14.24 -2.59
N LEU A 176 16.74 13.89 -1.75
CA LEU A 176 16.73 12.65 -0.97
C LEU A 176 16.95 11.39 -1.84
N THR A 177 16.48 11.41 -3.09
CA THR A 177 16.66 10.29 -4.01
C THR A 177 18.12 10.04 -4.38
N ASP A 178 18.97 11.07 -4.34
CA ASP A 178 20.41 10.95 -4.62
C ASP A 178 21.18 10.25 -3.50
N LEU A 179 20.57 10.08 -2.33
CA LEU A 179 21.12 9.27 -1.22
C LEU A 179 20.89 7.78 -1.38
N PHE A 180 20.03 7.38 -2.32
CA PHE A 180 19.65 6.00 -2.49
C PHE A 180 20.87 5.10 -2.84
N GLY A 181 21.11 4.09 -1.99
CA GLY A 181 22.24 3.18 -2.13
C GLY A 181 23.59 3.74 -1.69
N ARG A 182 23.65 5.01 -1.26
CA ARG A 182 24.89 5.56 -0.71
C ARG A 182 25.15 5.05 0.71
N GLN A 183 26.42 4.91 1.06
CA GLN A 183 26.82 4.51 2.41
C GLN A 183 26.48 5.61 3.41
N ALA A 184 25.92 5.23 4.56
CA ALA A 184 25.66 6.14 5.65
C ALA A 184 26.97 6.81 6.12
N PRO A 185 27.00 8.14 6.28
CA PRO A 185 28.19 8.85 6.75
C PRO A 185 28.46 8.54 8.21
N HIS A 186 29.73 8.58 8.59
CA HIS A 186 30.11 8.46 9.98
C HIS A 186 29.74 9.74 10.75
N VAL A 187 28.97 9.59 11.81
CA VAL A 187 28.61 10.67 12.73
C VAL A 187 29.51 10.63 13.95
N ARG A 188 30.21 11.72 14.22
CA ARG A 188 31.13 11.85 15.37
C ARG A 188 30.41 12.20 16.67
N GLU A 189 29.14 12.58 16.59
CA GLU A 189 28.33 12.93 17.76
C GLU A 189 28.11 11.72 18.65
N ILE A 190 28.27 11.90 19.96
CA ILE A 190 27.95 10.85 20.93
C ILE A 190 26.43 10.79 21.08
N ALA A 191 25.82 9.80 20.46
CA ALA A 191 24.38 9.55 20.48
C ALA A 191 24.09 8.07 20.75
N GLU A 192 22.98 7.81 21.45
CA GLU A 192 22.51 6.45 21.73
C GLU A 192 21.81 5.85 20.49
N ALA A 193 21.26 6.71 19.63
CA ALA A 193 20.72 6.33 18.34
C ALA A 193 20.99 7.43 17.30
N ILE A 194 21.01 7.04 16.01
CA ILE A 194 21.31 7.93 14.90
C ILE A 194 20.22 7.77 13.84
N ALA A 195 19.43 8.84 13.61
CA ALA A 195 18.42 8.90 12.59
C ALA A 195 19.03 9.32 11.25
N TYR A 196 18.91 8.50 10.24
CA TYR A 196 19.37 8.76 8.88
C TYR A 196 18.21 9.05 7.92
N PRO A 197 18.42 9.89 6.92
CA PRO A 197 17.47 9.99 5.82
C PRO A 197 17.31 8.63 5.13
N PRO A 198 16.13 8.33 4.56
CA PRO A 198 15.84 7.04 3.95
C PRO A 198 16.68 6.79 2.70
N GLY A 199 16.95 5.52 2.40
CA GLY A 199 17.64 5.11 1.18
C GLY A 199 19.13 4.83 1.35
N MET A 200 19.73 5.19 2.48
CA MET A 200 21.13 4.89 2.78
C MET A 200 21.35 3.40 3.08
N VAL A 201 22.58 2.96 2.90
CA VAL A 201 23.00 1.58 3.19
C VAL A 201 24.14 1.54 4.21
N ARG A 202 24.37 0.37 4.82
CA ARG A 202 25.40 0.17 5.84
C ARG A 202 25.26 1.13 7.02
N LEU A 203 24.05 1.24 7.54
CA LEU A 203 23.80 1.96 8.79
C LEU A 203 24.66 1.37 9.91
N PRO A 204 25.16 2.18 10.86
CA PRO A 204 25.78 1.66 12.08
C PRO A 204 24.75 0.90 12.93
N GLU A 205 25.21 0.13 13.91
CA GLU A 205 24.35 -0.71 14.76
C GLU A 205 23.26 0.09 15.49
N ASN A 206 23.58 1.32 15.90
CA ASN A 206 22.63 2.25 16.53
C ASN A 206 21.93 3.19 15.52
N GLY A 207 22.07 2.94 14.22
CA GLY A 207 21.46 3.73 13.15
C GLY A 207 20.09 3.20 12.74
N PHE A 208 19.19 4.13 12.38
CA PHE A 208 17.90 3.79 11.78
C PHE A 208 17.52 4.78 10.68
N GLU A 209 16.64 4.36 9.79
CA GLU A 209 16.08 5.23 8.74
C GLU A 209 14.80 5.92 9.21
N LEU A 210 14.62 7.17 8.80
CA LEU A 210 13.36 7.91 8.93
C LEU A 210 12.35 7.39 7.91
N LEU A 211 11.05 7.64 8.15
CA LEU A 211 10.04 7.50 7.12
C LEU A 211 10.28 8.53 6.01
N ALA A 212 9.91 8.15 4.80
CA ALA A 212 10.02 9.01 3.62
C ALA A 212 8.70 9.71 3.27
N THR A 213 8.78 10.55 2.25
CA THR A 213 7.64 11.02 1.44
C THR A 213 7.86 10.58 -0.01
N ALA A 214 6.84 10.69 -0.86
CA ALA A 214 7.00 10.37 -2.27
C ALA A 214 7.81 11.47 -3.01
N PRO A 215 8.79 11.11 -3.88
CA PRO A 215 9.23 9.77 -4.23
C PRO A 215 10.00 9.07 -3.10
N SER A 216 9.76 7.76 -2.91
CA SER A 216 10.20 7.07 -1.71
C SER A 216 11.18 5.92 -2.00
N PRO A 217 12.38 5.94 -1.40
CA PRO A 217 13.30 4.79 -1.42
C PRO A 217 12.67 3.53 -0.84
N HIS A 218 11.85 3.66 0.21
CA HIS A 218 11.14 2.52 0.81
C HIS A 218 10.12 1.92 -0.15
N GLY A 219 9.39 2.75 -0.91
CA GLY A 219 8.43 2.29 -1.91
C GLY A 219 9.10 1.54 -3.06
N TRP A 220 10.23 2.04 -3.51
CA TRP A 220 11.01 1.37 -4.54
C TRP A 220 11.57 0.02 -4.04
N ARG A 221 12.09 -0.05 -2.80
CA ARG A 221 12.56 -1.31 -2.17
C ARG A 221 11.42 -2.32 -2.05
N LEU A 222 10.23 -1.84 -1.63
CA LEU A 222 9.05 -2.70 -1.50
C LEU A 222 8.63 -3.27 -2.85
N GLN A 223 8.56 -2.44 -3.90
CA GLN A 223 8.20 -2.92 -5.24
C GLN A 223 9.19 -3.95 -5.74
N ARG A 224 10.49 -3.69 -5.62
CA ARG A 224 11.53 -4.66 -6.02
C ARG A 224 11.46 -5.98 -5.24
N ALA A 225 11.16 -5.92 -3.95
CA ALA A 225 11.00 -7.13 -3.15
C ALA A 225 9.75 -7.92 -3.59
N LEU A 226 8.65 -7.24 -3.91
CA LEU A 226 7.46 -7.88 -4.46
C LEU A 226 7.74 -8.52 -5.83
N ASP A 227 8.45 -7.83 -6.71
CA ASP A 227 8.86 -8.37 -8.03
C ASP A 227 9.72 -9.64 -7.86
N ALA A 228 10.66 -9.63 -6.90
CA ALA A 228 11.46 -10.80 -6.58
C ALA A 228 10.60 -11.95 -6.02
N VAL A 229 9.65 -11.68 -5.12
CA VAL A 229 8.70 -12.68 -4.62
C VAL A 229 7.92 -13.33 -5.78
N LEU A 230 7.42 -12.54 -6.72
CA LEU A 230 6.69 -13.07 -7.86
C LEU A 230 7.58 -13.95 -8.75
N ALA A 231 8.80 -13.51 -9.03
CA ALA A 231 9.78 -14.26 -9.83
C ALA A 231 10.14 -15.60 -9.16
N ASP A 232 10.41 -15.60 -7.85
CA ASP A 232 10.75 -16.81 -7.08
C ASP A 232 9.62 -17.85 -7.07
N HIS A 233 8.37 -17.39 -7.22
CA HIS A 233 7.19 -18.26 -7.30
C HIS A 233 6.75 -18.58 -8.74
N GLY A 234 7.54 -18.20 -9.76
CA GLY A 234 7.26 -18.52 -11.16
C GLY A 234 6.08 -17.76 -11.76
N VAL A 235 5.66 -16.64 -11.18
CA VAL A 235 4.62 -15.78 -11.75
C VAL A 235 5.16 -15.12 -13.01
N GLN A 236 4.44 -15.25 -14.12
CA GLN A 236 4.77 -14.53 -15.35
C GLN A 236 4.31 -13.08 -15.23
N VAL A 237 5.24 -12.13 -15.28
CA VAL A 237 4.91 -10.70 -15.25
C VAL A 237 5.04 -10.12 -16.65
N ALA A 238 3.93 -9.60 -17.19
CA ALA A 238 3.87 -8.92 -18.48
C ALA A 238 3.71 -7.41 -18.29
N GLN A 239 4.52 -6.63 -18.99
CA GLN A 239 4.36 -5.18 -19.04
C GLN A 239 3.29 -4.82 -20.08
N GLY A 240 2.26 -4.09 -19.65
CA GLY A 240 1.18 -3.66 -20.52
C GLY A 240 0.01 -3.08 -19.73
N GLU A 241 -0.86 -2.37 -20.44
CA GLU A 241 -2.10 -1.84 -19.91
C GLU A 241 -3.28 -2.64 -20.45
N VAL A 242 -4.08 -3.20 -19.55
CA VAL A 242 -5.37 -3.78 -19.94
C VAL A 242 -6.37 -2.64 -20.05
N GLY A 243 -6.86 -2.41 -21.28
CA GLY A 243 -7.80 -1.33 -21.56
C GLY A 243 -9.26 -1.74 -21.43
N SER A 244 -9.58 -3.03 -21.67
CA SER A 244 -10.93 -3.57 -21.54
C SER A 244 -10.91 -5.09 -21.45
N VAL A 245 -12.08 -5.68 -21.21
CA VAL A 245 -12.31 -7.12 -21.26
C VAL A 245 -13.37 -7.47 -22.30
N LEU A 246 -13.28 -8.67 -22.86
CA LEU A 246 -14.35 -9.31 -23.62
C LEU A 246 -15.01 -10.35 -22.73
N ALA A 247 -16.35 -10.34 -22.70
CA ALA A 247 -17.13 -11.25 -21.89
C ALA A 247 -18.28 -11.86 -22.69
N SER A 248 -18.62 -13.10 -22.37
CA SER A 248 -19.82 -13.76 -22.84
C SER A 248 -20.79 -13.96 -21.67
N GLY A 249 -21.91 -13.26 -21.71
CA GLY A 249 -22.83 -13.19 -20.57
C GLY A 249 -22.11 -12.64 -19.33
N ARG A 250 -22.10 -13.41 -18.24
CA ARG A 250 -21.44 -13.03 -16.97
C ARG A 250 -20.05 -13.65 -16.80
N ARG A 251 -19.39 -14.03 -17.89
CA ARG A 251 -18.06 -14.62 -17.84
C ARG A 251 -17.08 -13.82 -18.68
N VAL A 252 -16.03 -13.33 -18.06
CA VAL A 252 -14.88 -12.73 -18.75
C VAL A 252 -14.09 -13.86 -19.44
N GLU A 253 -13.79 -13.68 -20.73
CA GLU A 253 -13.02 -14.62 -21.52
C GLU A 253 -11.62 -14.11 -21.83
N THR A 254 -11.51 -12.82 -22.11
CA THR A 254 -10.27 -12.21 -22.61
C THR A 254 -10.07 -10.82 -22.03
N ALA A 255 -8.85 -10.51 -21.63
CA ALA A 255 -8.40 -9.15 -21.33
C ALA A 255 -7.62 -8.59 -22.53
N LEU A 256 -8.00 -7.39 -22.96
CA LEU A 256 -7.41 -6.72 -24.11
C LEU A 256 -6.34 -5.73 -23.68
N THR A 257 -5.14 -5.89 -24.23
CA THR A 257 -4.07 -4.88 -24.15
C THR A 257 -3.91 -4.20 -25.51
N GLY A 258 -3.11 -3.14 -25.58
CA GLY A 258 -2.81 -2.49 -26.88
C GLY A 258 -2.14 -3.41 -27.90
N SER A 259 -1.58 -4.55 -27.50
CA SER A 259 -0.77 -5.44 -28.35
C SER A 259 -1.14 -6.92 -28.28
N ALA A 260 -2.00 -7.34 -27.34
CA ALA A 260 -2.31 -8.75 -27.14
C ALA A 260 -3.71 -8.97 -26.54
N GLU A 261 -4.27 -10.13 -26.84
CA GLU A 261 -5.44 -10.72 -26.22
C GLU A 261 -4.98 -11.78 -25.19
N LEU A 262 -5.37 -11.63 -23.93
CA LEU A 262 -4.95 -12.49 -22.85
C LEU A 262 -6.14 -13.29 -22.32
N MET A 263 -6.16 -14.58 -22.62
CA MET A 263 -7.23 -15.49 -22.19
C MET A 263 -6.89 -16.10 -20.84
N ALA A 264 -7.90 -16.24 -19.98
CA ALA A 264 -7.80 -16.95 -18.71
C ALA A 264 -9.16 -17.46 -18.25
N ASP A 265 -9.14 -18.49 -17.39
CA ASP A 265 -10.39 -19.00 -16.78
C ASP A 265 -10.90 -18.09 -15.68
N HIS A 266 -9.99 -17.47 -14.91
CA HIS A 266 -10.29 -16.58 -13.80
C HIS A 266 -9.43 -15.31 -13.86
N PHE A 267 -10.01 -14.21 -13.38
CA PHE A 267 -9.41 -12.88 -13.41
C PHE A 267 -9.43 -12.24 -12.03
N VAL A 268 -8.38 -11.49 -11.71
CA VAL A 268 -8.35 -10.61 -10.53
C VAL A 268 -8.04 -9.19 -10.98
N LEU A 269 -8.94 -8.25 -10.68
CA LEU A 269 -8.81 -6.83 -10.97
C LEU A 269 -8.26 -6.12 -9.72
N ALA A 270 -7.00 -5.72 -9.77
CA ALA A 270 -6.26 -5.05 -8.70
C ALA A 270 -5.60 -3.75 -9.18
N THR A 271 -6.32 -3.01 -10.05
CA THR A 271 -5.85 -1.82 -10.76
C THR A 271 -5.67 -0.58 -9.89
N GLY A 272 -6.05 -0.67 -8.62
CA GLY A 272 -5.96 0.45 -7.69
C GLY A 272 -7.06 1.50 -7.90
N ARG A 273 -6.83 2.73 -7.43
CA ARG A 273 -7.81 3.82 -7.51
C ARG A 273 -7.36 4.90 -8.50
N TYR A 274 -7.57 6.16 -8.21
CA TYR A 274 -7.29 7.29 -9.11
C TYR A 274 -5.82 7.40 -9.55
N LEU A 275 -4.89 7.21 -8.62
CA LEU A 275 -3.45 7.32 -8.90
C LEU A 275 -2.96 6.29 -9.91
N SER A 276 -3.51 5.08 -9.84
CA SER A 276 -3.12 3.96 -10.69
C SER A 276 -4.01 3.81 -11.94
N GLY A 277 -5.03 4.63 -12.07
CA GLY A 277 -5.97 4.56 -13.21
C GLY A 277 -7.07 3.51 -13.07
N GLY A 278 -7.19 2.82 -11.93
CA GLY A 278 -8.29 1.88 -11.68
C GLY A 278 -9.65 2.55 -11.52
N LEU A 279 -9.65 3.82 -11.14
CA LEU A 279 -10.79 4.72 -11.27
C LEU A 279 -10.35 5.94 -12.05
N VAL A 280 -11.14 6.35 -13.03
CA VAL A 280 -10.93 7.56 -13.82
C VAL A 280 -12.07 8.54 -13.61
N LYS A 281 -11.71 9.83 -13.49
CA LYS A 281 -12.65 10.94 -13.36
C LYS A 281 -12.75 11.67 -14.68
N GLU A 282 -13.82 11.45 -15.39
CA GLU A 282 -14.23 12.23 -16.56
C GLU A 282 -15.46 13.10 -16.24
N ARG A 283 -16.56 12.93 -16.95
CA ARG A 283 -17.88 13.50 -16.59
C ARG A 283 -18.49 12.77 -15.39
N VAL A 284 -18.22 11.48 -15.28
CA VAL A 284 -18.55 10.62 -14.14
C VAL A 284 -17.28 9.92 -13.67
N VAL A 285 -17.29 9.37 -12.47
CA VAL A 285 -16.21 8.45 -12.03
C VAL A 285 -16.58 7.07 -12.51
N ARG A 286 -15.66 6.39 -13.18
CA ARG A 286 -15.86 5.02 -13.68
C ARG A 286 -14.66 4.14 -13.46
N GLU A 287 -14.88 2.84 -13.42
CA GLU A 287 -13.87 1.80 -13.54
C GLU A 287 -13.70 1.50 -15.05
N PRO A 288 -12.51 1.74 -15.65
CA PRO A 288 -12.38 1.79 -17.11
C PRO A 288 -12.23 0.43 -17.78
N VAL A 289 -11.83 -0.65 -17.04
CA VAL A 289 -11.44 -1.94 -17.63
C VAL A 289 -12.67 -2.84 -17.86
N CYS A 290 -13.56 -2.91 -16.88
CA CYS A 290 -14.71 -3.83 -16.89
C CYS A 290 -16.05 -3.09 -16.84
N ASP A 291 -16.06 -1.75 -16.81
CA ASP A 291 -17.22 -0.88 -16.66
C ASP A 291 -18.09 -1.23 -15.44
N LEU A 292 -17.43 -1.50 -14.32
CA LEU A 292 -18.07 -1.87 -13.06
C LEU A 292 -18.77 -0.68 -12.40
N GLY A 293 -19.78 -0.97 -11.58
CA GLY A 293 -20.45 0.03 -10.74
C GLY A 293 -19.48 0.68 -9.76
N VAL A 294 -19.48 2.01 -9.71
CA VAL A 294 -18.70 2.80 -8.75
C VAL A 294 -19.65 3.39 -7.71
N PHE A 295 -19.29 3.22 -6.45
CA PHE A 295 -20.12 3.56 -5.31
C PHE A 295 -19.37 4.41 -4.29
N HIS A 296 -20.11 5.25 -3.57
CA HIS A 296 -19.67 5.92 -2.36
C HIS A 296 -20.64 5.59 -1.24
N ASP A 297 -20.18 4.84 -0.25
CA ASP A 297 -20.99 4.36 0.88
C ASP A 297 -22.35 3.79 0.42
N GLY A 298 -22.30 2.87 -0.55
CA GLY A 298 -23.44 2.15 -1.09
C GLY A 298 -24.29 2.94 -2.10
N ARG A 299 -24.02 4.21 -2.33
CA ARG A 299 -24.73 5.03 -3.32
C ARG A 299 -23.96 5.06 -4.62
N ARG A 300 -24.65 4.89 -5.74
CA ARG A 300 -24.04 5.04 -7.08
C ARG A 300 -23.42 6.42 -7.23
N VAL A 301 -22.26 6.46 -7.86
CA VAL A 301 -21.58 7.69 -8.24
C VAL A 301 -22.08 8.12 -9.61
N ASP A 302 -23.00 9.06 -9.64
CA ASP A 302 -23.67 9.59 -10.82
C ASP A 302 -22.97 10.83 -11.41
N ARG A 303 -23.65 11.52 -12.36
CA ARG A 303 -23.12 12.69 -13.07
C ARG A 303 -22.82 13.88 -12.15
N ASP A 304 -23.53 14.02 -11.03
CA ASP A 304 -23.37 15.15 -10.10
C ASP A 304 -22.20 14.92 -9.13
N TRP A 305 -21.69 13.70 -9.07
CA TRP A 305 -20.62 13.31 -8.16
C TRP A 305 -19.31 14.09 -8.35
N PRO A 306 -18.83 14.40 -9.57
CA PRO A 306 -17.64 15.21 -9.77
C PRO A 306 -17.72 16.59 -9.13
N GLU A 307 -18.90 17.19 -9.00
CA GLU A 307 -19.08 18.46 -8.31
C GLU A 307 -18.97 18.30 -6.80
N ARG A 308 -19.50 17.22 -6.23
CA ARG A 308 -19.37 16.90 -4.81
C ARG A 308 -17.90 16.67 -4.40
N LEU A 309 -17.05 16.20 -5.31
CA LEU A 309 -15.62 16.09 -5.10
C LEU A 309 -14.88 17.44 -5.05
N ARG A 310 -15.53 18.54 -5.42
CA ARG A 310 -14.97 19.91 -5.33
C ARG A 310 -15.33 20.62 -4.04
N HIS A 311 -16.35 20.17 -3.33
CA HIS A 311 -16.75 20.73 -2.03
C HIS A 311 -15.89 20.11 -0.94
N LEU A 312 -14.78 20.76 -0.64
CA LEU A 312 -13.89 20.40 0.45
C LEU A 312 -14.31 21.16 1.72
N GLU A 313 -14.99 20.49 2.60
CA GLU A 313 -14.92 20.88 4.01
C GLU A 313 -13.51 20.56 4.51
N GLN A 314 -12.77 21.56 4.96
CA GLN A 314 -11.35 21.44 5.30
C GLN A 314 -11.02 20.35 6.35
N LEU A 315 -12.01 19.89 7.11
CA LEU A 315 -11.85 18.91 8.19
C LEU A 315 -12.55 17.56 7.93
N SER A 316 -13.29 17.43 6.83
CA SER A 316 -13.94 16.16 6.44
C SER A 316 -13.03 15.28 5.59
N PRO A 317 -13.08 13.93 5.77
CA PRO A 317 -12.42 13.02 4.83
C PRO A 317 -12.94 13.24 3.41
N HIS A 318 -12.03 13.39 2.45
CA HIS A 318 -12.44 13.65 1.06
C HIS A 318 -13.23 12.44 0.51
N PRO A 319 -14.42 12.64 -0.08
CA PRO A 319 -15.27 11.53 -0.56
C PRO A 319 -14.57 10.56 -1.51
N ALA A 320 -13.61 11.03 -2.32
CA ALA A 320 -12.82 10.19 -3.22
C ALA A 320 -12.10 9.04 -2.50
N PHE A 321 -11.74 9.21 -1.21
CA PHE A 321 -11.03 8.18 -0.46
C PHE A 321 -11.89 6.96 -0.12
N ARG A 322 -13.21 7.10 -0.14
CA ARG A 322 -14.16 6.02 0.12
C ARG A 322 -14.90 5.54 -1.14
N THR A 323 -14.71 6.24 -2.27
CA THR A 323 -15.32 5.89 -3.55
C THR A 323 -14.58 4.73 -4.20
N GLY A 324 -15.30 3.71 -4.69
CA GLY A 324 -14.72 2.57 -5.38
C GLY A 324 -15.75 1.53 -5.79
N VAL A 325 -15.28 0.41 -6.29
CA VAL A 325 -16.09 -0.75 -6.65
C VAL A 325 -16.56 -1.46 -5.38
N LEU A 326 -17.81 -1.89 -5.34
CA LEU A 326 -18.31 -2.80 -4.31
C LEU A 326 -18.28 -4.24 -4.81
N THR A 327 -18.20 -5.18 -3.88
CA THR A 327 -18.19 -6.62 -4.16
C THR A 327 -19.22 -7.36 -3.33
N ASP A 328 -19.52 -8.58 -3.70
CA ASP A 328 -20.16 -9.54 -2.80
C ASP A 328 -19.16 -10.13 -1.78
N ASP A 329 -19.59 -11.13 -1.02
CA ASP A 329 -18.80 -11.82 0.01
C ASP A 329 -17.66 -12.71 -0.55
N ARG A 330 -17.64 -12.92 -1.88
CA ARG A 330 -16.60 -13.64 -2.63
C ARG A 330 -15.68 -12.74 -3.44
N LEU A 331 -15.71 -11.41 -3.17
CA LEU A 331 -14.98 -10.38 -3.89
C LEU A 331 -15.35 -10.28 -5.39
N ARG A 332 -16.51 -10.80 -5.81
CA ARG A 332 -17.00 -10.60 -7.16
C ARG A 332 -17.56 -9.18 -7.27
N PRO A 333 -17.11 -8.40 -8.26
CA PRO A 333 -17.52 -7.00 -8.36
C PRO A 333 -18.97 -6.85 -8.79
N LEU A 334 -19.60 -5.77 -8.32
CA LEU A 334 -20.96 -5.41 -8.65
C LEU A 334 -21.01 -4.46 -9.85
N ASP A 335 -22.04 -4.62 -10.69
CA ASP A 335 -22.39 -3.68 -11.74
C ASP A 335 -23.10 -2.43 -11.17
N TRP A 336 -23.56 -1.55 -12.08
CA TRP A 336 -24.25 -0.32 -11.72
C TRP A 336 -25.62 -0.56 -11.04
N ASP A 337 -26.20 -1.75 -11.17
CA ASP A 337 -27.48 -2.11 -10.54
C ASP A 337 -27.26 -2.86 -9.20
N GLY A 338 -26.00 -3.06 -8.79
CA GLY A 338 -25.65 -3.72 -7.56
C GLY A 338 -25.71 -5.24 -7.63
N VAL A 339 -25.72 -5.80 -8.84
CA VAL A 339 -25.69 -7.24 -9.10
C VAL A 339 -24.25 -7.64 -9.44
N VAL A 340 -23.89 -8.89 -9.16
CA VAL A 340 -22.57 -9.41 -9.55
C VAL A 340 -22.41 -9.32 -11.06
N ALA A 341 -21.40 -8.56 -11.51
CA ALA A 341 -21.15 -8.32 -12.93
C ALA A 341 -20.62 -9.57 -13.65
N TYR A 342 -19.62 -10.22 -13.05
CA TYR A 342 -18.95 -11.38 -13.66
C TYR A 342 -18.69 -12.46 -12.61
N ASP A 343 -18.92 -13.73 -12.97
CA ASP A 343 -18.79 -14.85 -12.05
C ASP A 343 -17.35 -15.28 -11.83
N ASN A 344 -16.47 -15.11 -12.82
CA ASN A 344 -15.05 -15.48 -12.80
C ASN A 344 -14.07 -14.30 -12.62
N LEU A 345 -14.58 -13.13 -12.23
CA LEU A 345 -13.78 -11.94 -11.92
C LEU A 345 -13.87 -11.63 -10.42
N ARG A 346 -12.73 -11.30 -9.83
CA ARG A 346 -12.64 -10.77 -8.46
C ARG A 346 -11.99 -9.41 -8.46
N ALA A 347 -12.44 -8.52 -7.59
CA ALA A 347 -11.84 -7.20 -7.39
C ALA A 347 -11.13 -7.13 -6.04
N ALA A 348 -9.95 -6.50 -6.00
CA ALA A 348 -9.14 -6.42 -4.80
C ALA A 348 -8.38 -5.10 -4.66
N GLY A 349 -7.92 -4.84 -3.45
CA GLY A 349 -7.04 -3.71 -3.17
C GLY A 349 -7.75 -2.37 -3.05
N SER A 350 -7.03 -1.30 -3.31
CA SER A 350 -7.56 0.05 -3.20
C SER A 350 -8.60 0.41 -4.26
N LEU A 351 -8.88 -0.44 -5.23
CA LEU A 351 -10.02 -0.34 -6.14
C LEU A 351 -11.35 -0.41 -5.38
N LEU A 352 -11.39 -1.14 -4.27
CA LEU A 352 -12.60 -1.34 -3.48
C LEU A 352 -13.01 -0.06 -2.76
N GLY A 353 -14.32 0.24 -2.77
CA GLY A 353 -14.93 1.34 -2.06
C GLY A 353 -15.28 1.01 -0.60
N GLY A 354 -15.93 1.97 0.08
CA GLY A 354 -16.47 1.79 1.43
C GLY A 354 -15.47 1.95 2.56
N TYR A 355 -14.19 2.24 2.29
CA TYR A 355 -13.17 2.50 3.32
C TYR A 355 -12.25 3.64 2.92
N ASP A 356 -11.74 4.35 3.92
CA ASP A 356 -10.73 5.39 3.72
C ASP A 356 -9.33 4.75 3.71
N TYR A 357 -8.70 4.69 2.54
CA TYR A 357 -7.38 4.06 2.39
C TYR A 357 -6.23 4.92 2.95
N ILE A 358 -6.50 6.14 3.39
CA ILE A 358 -5.50 7.02 4.02
C ILE A 358 -5.47 6.82 5.54
N ARG A 359 -6.56 6.34 6.14
CA ARG A 359 -6.70 6.22 7.59
C ARG A 359 -6.84 4.76 8.04
N GLY A 360 -5.77 4.22 8.60
CA GLY A 360 -5.76 2.97 9.37
C GLY A 360 -5.79 1.67 8.58
N TYR A 361 -6.22 1.68 7.30
CA TYR A 361 -6.40 0.45 6.50
C TYR A 361 -5.66 0.47 5.17
N GLY A 362 -4.73 1.39 4.98
CA GLY A 362 -4.07 1.64 3.70
C GLY A 362 -3.43 0.40 3.07
N PHE A 363 -2.89 -0.49 3.90
CA PHE A 363 -2.31 -1.76 3.45
C PHE A 363 -3.16 -2.99 3.81
N GLY A 364 -3.92 -2.98 4.89
CA GLY A 364 -4.67 -4.15 5.35
C GLY A 364 -5.70 -4.64 4.34
N VAL A 365 -6.54 -3.75 3.83
CA VAL A 365 -7.53 -4.10 2.80
C VAL A 365 -6.85 -4.64 1.53
N PRO A 366 -5.84 -3.97 0.93
CA PRO A 366 -5.11 -4.52 -0.21
C PRO A 366 -4.49 -5.90 0.04
N LEU A 367 -3.86 -6.11 1.18
CA LEU A 367 -3.23 -7.37 1.53
C LEU A 367 -4.26 -8.51 1.64
N VAL A 368 -5.30 -8.30 2.44
CA VAL A 368 -6.33 -9.31 2.72
C VAL A 368 -7.16 -9.63 1.48
N THR A 369 -7.67 -8.59 0.81
CA THR A 369 -8.53 -8.80 -0.36
C THR A 369 -7.74 -9.34 -1.55
N GLY A 370 -6.48 -8.94 -1.72
CA GLY A 370 -5.59 -9.53 -2.71
C GLY A 370 -5.39 -11.03 -2.45
N TRP A 371 -5.01 -11.38 -1.22
CA TRP A 371 -4.81 -12.77 -0.81
C TRP A 371 -6.04 -13.65 -1.04
N LEU A 372 -7.21 -13.19 -0.59
CA LEU A 372 -8.46 -13.92 -0.76
C LEU A 372 -8.88 -14.03 -2.22
N ALA A 373 -8.79 -12.93 -2.99
CA ALA A 373 -9.14 -12.93 -4.41
C ALA A 373 -8.33 -13.96 -5.20
N GLY A 374 -7.01 -14.00 -4.97
CA GLY A 374 -6.13 -14.96 -5.62
C GLY A 374 -6.43 -16.40 -5.22
N ARG A 375 -6.59 -16.66 -3.92
CA ARG A 375 -6.91 -17.99 -3.39
C ARG A 375 -8.23 -18.52 -3.94
N TRP A 376 -9.31 -17.73 -3.88
CA TRP A 376 -10.63 -18.14 -4.36
C TRP A 376 -10.68 -18.30 -5.89
N ALA A 377 -10.02 -17.41 -6.64
CA ALA A 377 -9.94 -17.56 -8.10
C ALA A 377 -9.16 -18.81 -8.55
N ALA A 378 -8.29 -19.37 -7.70
CA ALA A 378 -7.52 -20.56 -8.01
C ALA A 378 -8.21 -21.86 -7.58
N THR A 379 -9.22 -21.80 -6.71
CA THR A 379 -9.87 -23.00 -6.12
C THR A 379 -11.30 -23.23 -6.62
N GLU A 380 -11.86 -22.32 -7.38
CA GLU A 380 -13.17 -22.41 -8.08
C GLU A 380 -12.98 -22.72 -9.57
#